data_74fd8575c3dd9229f46f18306763680b
#
_entry.id   74fd8575c3dd9229f46f18306763680b
#
_cell.length_a   1.000
_cell.length_b   1.000
_cell.length_c   1.000
_cell.angle_alpha   90.00
_cell.angle_beta   90.00
_cell.angle_gamma   90.00
#
_symmetry.space_group_name_H-M   'P 1'
#
loop_
_entity.id
_entity.type
_entity.pdbx_description
1 polymer ?
#
loop_
_entity_poly.entity_id
_entity_poly.type
_entity_poly.pdbx_seq_one_letter_code
_entity_poly.pdbx_strand_id
1 'polypeptide(L)'
;MRIALTVGHSLLKNGSYTSASGEDCGGVNEYKYNKKLMKKVKKYLESDGHSVDLYICPEKVFTAASQEKSWKLTRLNAKNYDLVVEGHLNCYNGKAHGTEVLYVSENGKKYAKRVQKKLVSAGFTDRDVQKRTNLYMLNGTKATTIMTESFFCDSKSDYKIGKNVNKIAKLIAEGICNKKLGTATKAKEAVKTAVKKVTKATVYAKVVTKSDPLMIRNSANRSSKVIGKIPKKSKVEVLKKGSTWTKVKYKSVTGYSATRYLKF
;
A
#
# COMPACT_ATOMS: atom_id res chain seq x y z
N MET A 1 -3.74 6.77 8.87
CA MET A 1 -4.58 5.55 8.98
C MET A 1 -3.77 4.33 8.60
N ARG A 2 -4.16 3.19 9.11
CA ARG A 2 -3.72 1.88 8.64
C ARG A 2 -4.79 1.29 7.72
N ILE A 3 -4.50 1.12 6.45
CA ILE A 3 -5.47 0.75 5.42
C ILE A 3 -5.08 -0.60 4.82
N ALA A 4 -6.04 -1.48 4.63
CA ALA A 4 -5.86 -2.66 3.79
C ALA A 4 -6.56 -2.45 2.45
N LEU A 5 -5.84 -2.71 1.38
CA LEU A 5 -6.39 -2.82 0.04
C LEU A 5 -6.43 -4.30 -0.36
N THR A 6 -7.47 -4.70 -1.05
CA THR A 6 -7.56 -6.05 -1.59
C THR A 6 -8.13 -6.03 -3.01
N VAL A 7 -7.78 -7.02 -3.79
CA VAL A 7 -8.27 -7.21 -5.15
C VAL A 7 -9.34 -8.28 -5.13
N GLY A 8 -10.49 -8.00 -5.70
CA GLY A 8 -11.53 -8.99 -5.94
C GLY A 8 -11.01 -10.13 -6.81
N HIS A 9 -11.55 -11.33 -6.60
CA HIS A 9 -11.24 -12.50 -7.42
C HIS A 9 -9.79 -13.02 -7.35
N SER A 10 -9.51 -14.05 -8.14
CA SER A 10 -8.19 -14.67 -8.27
C SER A 10 -7.98 -15.31 -9.66
N LEU A 11 -6.74 -15.71 -9.93
CA LEU A 11 -6.36 -16.60 -11.02
C LEU A 11 -6.16 -18.00 -10.44
N LEU A 12 -7.00 -18.95 -10.83
CA LEU A 12 -6.99 -20.31 -10.36
C LEU A 12 -5.82 -21.14 -10.95
N LYS A 13 -5.56 -22.29 -10.34
CA LYS A 13 -4.48 -23.22 -10.74
C LYS A 13 -4.61 -23.68 -12.19
N ASN A 14 -5.82 -23.85 -12.67
CA ASN A 14 -6.13 -24.24 -14.04
C ASN A 14 -5.99 -23.09 -15.08
N GLY A 15 -5.63 -21.88 -14.64
CA GLY A 15 -5.50 -20.70 -15.50
C GLY A 15 -6.78 -19.87 -15.68
N SER A 16 -7.92 -20.31 -15.13
CA SER A 16 -9.18 -19.57 -15.20
C SER A 16 -9.20 -18.42 -14.18
N TYR A 17 -9.83 -17.32 -14.55
CA TYR A 17 -10.13 -16.23 -13.62
C TYR A 17 -11.49 -16.46 -12.96
N THR A 18 -11.61 -16.14 -11.67
CA THR A 18 -12.91 -16.15 -10.97
C THR A 18 -13.70 -14.86 -11.22
N SER A 19 -13.08 -13.89 -11.89
CA SER A 19 -13.66 -12.60 -12.24
C SER A 19 -14.40 -12.62 -13.56
N ALA A 20 -15.28 -11.65 -13.75
CA ALA A 20 -15.82 -11.32 -15.05
C ALA A 20 -14.73 -10.81 -16.02
N SER A 21 -15.02 -10.93 -17.33
CA SER A 21 -14.26 -10.29 -18.39
C SER A 21 -15.19 -9.64 -19.39
N GLY A 22 -14.92 -8.39 -19.72
CA GLY A 22 -15.60 -7.66 -20.78
C GLY A 22 -14.70 -7.47 -22.01
N GLU A 23 -13.58 -8.22 -22.10
CA GLU A 23 -12.61 -8.05 -23.19
C GLU A 23 -13.29 -8.24 -24.57
N ASP A 24 -14.22 -9.19 -24.69
CA ASP A 24 -14.98 -9.45 -25.93
C ASP A 24 -15.98 -8.33 -26.26
N CYS A 25 -16.39 -7.53 -25.28
CA CYS A 25 -17.30 -6.39 -25.46
C CYS A 25 -16.52 -5.06 -25.65
N GLY A 26 -15.21 -5.12 -25.84
CA GLY A 26 -14.33 -3.95 -25.92
C GLY A 26 -14.08 -3.25 -24.58
N GLY A 27 -14.29 -3.98 -23.48
CA GLY A 27 -13.97 -3.61 -22.10
C GLY A 27 -12.67 -4.23 -21.61
N VAL A 28 -12.69 -4.80 -20.40
CA VAL A 28 -11.48 -5.29 -19.72
C VAL A 28 -11.76 -6.47 -18.80
N ASN A 29 -10.77 -7.34 -18.57
CA ASN A 29 -10.84 -8.33 -17.50
C ASN A 29 -10.73 -7.66 -16.13
N GLU A 30 -11.70 -7.90 -15.27
CA GLU A 30 -11.86 -7.27 -13.94
C GLU A 30 -10.65 -7.51 -13.03
N TYR A 31 -10.21 -8.76 -12.88
CA TYR A 31 -9.07 -9.09 -12.01
C TYR A 31 -7.78 -8.41 -12.48
N LYS A 32 -7.48 -8.51 -13.79
CA LYS A 32 -6.28 -7.89 -14.38
C LYS A 32 -6.27 -6.37 -14.16
N TYR A 33 -7.43 -5.73 -14.29
CA TYR A 33 -7.59 -4.30 -14.09
C TYR A 33 -7.40 -3.91 -12.61
N ASN A 34 -8.15 -4.54 -11.71
CA ASN A 34 -8.10 -4.21 -10.27
C ASN A 34 -6.74 -4.50 -9.64
N LYS A 35 -6.02 -5.53 -10.12
CA LYS A 35 -4.63 -5.79 -9.71
C LYS A 35 -3.70 -4.61 -10.04
N LYS A 36 -3.89 -3.93 -11.18
CA LYS A 36 -3.15 -2.72 -11.55
C LYS A 36 -3.66 -1.51 -10.74
N LEU A 37 -4.97 -1.38 -10.59
CA LEU A 37 -5.64 -0.26 -9.91
C LEU A 37 -5.21 -0.18 -8.45
N MET A 38 -5.37 -1.25 -7.68
CA MET A 38 -5.08 -1.25 -6.25
C MET A 38 -3.60 -1.02 -5.91
N LYS A 39 -2.67 -1.47 -6.79
CA LYS A 39 -1.24 -1.10 -6.68
C LYS A 39 -1.00 0.41 -6.81
N LYS A 40 -1.81 1.09 -7.61
CA LYS A 40 -1.70 2.55 -7.79
C LYS A 40 -2.41 3.32 -6.67
N VAL A 41 -3.59 2.84 -6.21
CA VAL A 41 -4.27 3.38 -5.02
C VAL A 41 -3.32 3.34 -3.82
N LYS A 42 -2.65 2.20 -3.58
CA LYS A 42 -1.62 2.06 -2.54
C LYS A 42 -0.58 3.17 -2.62
N LYS A 43 -0.02 3.43 -3.81
CA LYS A 43 1.01 4.46 -3.98
C LYS A 43 0.52 5.87 -3.62
N TYR A 44 -0.72 6.21 -3.98
CA TYR A 44 -1.31 7.50 -3.62
C TYR A 44 -1.53 7.62 -2.12
N LEU A 45 -2.08 6.60 -1.47
CA LEU A 45 -2.31 6.59 -0.03
C LEU A 45 -1.00 6.62 0.78
N GLU A 46 0.01 5.84 0.37
CA GLU A 46 1.33 5.87 1.00
C GLU A 46 2.03 7.23 0.83
N SER A 47 1.87 7.87 -0.34
CA SER A 47 2.40 9.22 -0.56
C SER A 47 1.71 10.29 0.28
N ASP A 48 0.51 10.01 0.78
CA ASP A 48 -0.25 10.85 1.71
C ASP A 48 0.01 10.49 3.20
N GLY A 49 0.97 9.62 3.47
CA GLY A 49 1.41 9.27 4.84
C GLY A 49 0.60 8.17 5.51
N HIS A 50 -0.20 7.40 4.75
CA HIS A 50 -0.91 6.24 5.29
C HIS A 50 -0.04 4.98 5.27
N SER A 51 -0.23 4.10 6.25
CA SER A 51 0.33 2.74 6.23
C SER A 51 -0.63 1.84 5.44
N VAL A 52 -0.16 1.22 4.35
CA VAL A 52 -1.04 0.48 3.44
C VAL A 52 -0.53 -0.93 3.16
N ASP A 53 -1.30 -1.92 3.58
CA ASP A 53 -1.10 -3.31 3.17
C ASP A 53 -1.94 -3.59 1.91
N LEU A 54 -1.40 -4.37 0.96
CA LEU A 54 -2.11 -4.80 -0.25
C LEU A 54 -2.16 -6.32 -0.30
N TYR A 55 -3.37 -6.85 -0.36
CA TYR A 55 -3.64 -8.27 -0.46
C TYR A 55 -4.15 -8.63 -1.86
N ILE A 56 -3.40 -9.48 -2.53
CA ILE A 56 -3.76 -10.08 -3.82
C ILE A 56 -3.69 -11.57 -3.62
N CYS A 57 -4.76 -12.30 -3.93
CA CYS A 57 -4.77 -13.75 -3.84
C CYS A 57 -3.60 -14.35 -4.64
N PRO A 58 -2.92 -15.38 -4.12
CA PRO A 58 -1.80 -16.00 -4.84
C PRO A 58 -2.29 -16.61 -6.14
N GLU A 59 -1.63 -16.24 -7.25
CA GLU A 59 -2.01 -16.72 -8.58
C GLU A 59 -1.65 -18.20 -8.78
N LYS A 60 -2.52 -18.94 -9.43
CA LYS A 60 -2.33 -20.37 -9.77
C LYS A 60 -2.14 -21.28 -8.55
N VAL A 61 -2.68 -20.88 -7.40
CA VAL A 61 -2.64 -21.67 -6.15
C VAL A 61 -4.01 -22.25 -5.83
N PHE A 62 -5.06 -21.43 -5.90
CA PHE A 62 -6.40 -21.87 -5.59
C PHE A 62 -6.98 -22.76 -6.69
N THR A 63 -7.76 -23.75 -6.27
CA THR A 63 -8.50 -24.65 -7.16
C THR A 63 -9.97 -24.25 -7.34
N ALA A 64 -10.48 -23.43 -6.40
CA ALA A 64 -11.85 -22.91 -6.40
C ALA A 64 -11.93 -21.49 -5.82
N ALA A 65 -12.92 -20.71 -6.28
CA ALA A 65 -13.19 -19.34 -5.81
C ALA A 65 -13.50 -19.26 -4.30
N SER A 66 -14.08 -20.31 -3.72
CA SER A 66 -14.40 -20.37 -2.29
C SER A 66 -13.18 -20.20 -1.36
N GLN A 67 -11.99 -20.54 -1.86
CA GLN A 67 -10.73 -20.39 -1.11
C GLN A 67 -10.29 -18.94 -0.93
N GLU A 68 -10.77 -18.02 -1.77
CA GLU A 68 -10.49 -16.59 -1.66
C GLU A 68 -11.00 -16.00 -0.35
N LYS A 69 -12.21 -16.39 0.06
CA LYS A 69 -12.86 -15.90 1.29
C LYS A 69 -12.00 -16.16 2.52
N SER A 70 -11.64 -17.41 2.78
CA SER A 70 -10.85 -17.77 3.96
C SER A 70 -9.46 -17.14 3.91
N TRP A 71 -8.81 -17.14 2.74
CA TRP A 71 -7.50 -16.53 2.56
C TRP A 71 -7.47 -15.03 2.86
N LYS A 72 -8.47 -14.29 2.37
CA LYS A 72 -8.58 -12.85 2.59
C LYS A 72 -8.95 -12.54 4.04
N LEU A 73 -10.03 -13.13 4.55
CA LEU A 73 -10.53 -12.82 5.88
C LEU A 73 -9.54 -13.17 6.99
N THR A 74 -8.85 -14.31 6.90
CA THR A 74 -7.80 -14.69 7.86
C THR A 74 -6.71 -13.61 7.96
N ARG A 75 -6.24 -13.09 6.82
CA ARG A 75 -5.17 -12.09 6.78
C ARG A 75 -5.61 -10.70 7.20
N LEU A 76 -6.79 -10.30 6.78
CA LEU A 76 -7.37 -9.00 7.11
C LEU A 76 -7.69 -8.92 8.60
N ASN A 77 -8.30 -9.98 9.17
CA ASN A 77 -8.72 -10.00 10.57
C ASN A 77 -7.59 -10.31 11.56
N ALA A 78 -6.40 -10.71 11.07
CA ALA A 78 -5.21 -10.88 11.88
C ALA A 78 -4.54 -9.54 12.28
N LYS A 79 -4.97 -8.43 11.69
CA LYS A 79 -4.42 -7.10 11.95
C LYS A 79 -5.55 -6.09 12.19
N ASN A 80 -5.23 -5.00 12.90
CA ASN A 80 -6.18 -3.90 13.10
C ASN A 80 -6.00 -2.88 11.96
N TYR A 81 -7.05 -2.69 11.16
CA TYR A 81 -7.15 -1.68 10.11
C TYR A 81 -8.23 -0.66 10.46
N ASP A 82 -8.00 0.60 10.07
CA ASP A 82 -9.01 1.65 10.14
C ASP A 82 -10.02 1.52 8.99
N LEU A 83 -9.54 1.01 7.84
CA LEU A 83 -10.34 0.85 6.62
C LEU A 83 -9.82 -0.32 5.78
N VAL A 84 -10.75 -1.11 5.25
CA VAL A 84 -10.50 -2.09 4.19
C VAL A 84 -11.19 -1.63 2.92
N VAL A 85 -10.49 -1.66 1.78
CA VAL A 85 -11.06 -1.33 0.46
C VAL A 85 -10.80 -2.49 -0.49
N GLU A 86 -11.87 -3.10 -0.98
CA GLU A 86 -11.78 -4.10 -2.03
C GLU A 86 -12.10 -3.50 -3.40
N GLY A 87 -11.29 -3.79 -4.39
CA GLY A 87 -11.49 -3.33 -5.76
C GLY A 87 -12.17 -4.38 -6.62
N HIS A 88 -13.31 -4.00 -7.21
CA HIS A 88 -14.09 -4.74 -8.19
C HIS A 88 -14.46 -3.88 -9.39
N LEU A 89 -14.94 -4.51 -10.44
CA LEU A 89 -15.65 -3.94 -11.57
C LEU A 89 -16.96 -4.69 -11.76
N ASN A 90 -18.04 -3.95 -11.99
CA ASN A 90 -19.31 -4.53 -12.33
C ASN A 90 -19.28 -5.24 -13.69
N CYS A 91 -20.21 -6.15 -13.91
CA CYS A 91 -20.46 -6.79 -15.21
C CYS A 91 -21.94 -7.17 -15.31
N TYR A 92 -22.56 -7.00 -16.48
CA TYR A 92 -23.95 -7.41 -16.62
C TYR A 92 -24.27 -7.87 -18.06
N ASN A 93 -24.61 -6.98 -18.98
CA ASN A 93 -25.17 -7.31 -20.30
C ASN A 93 -24.55 -6.51 -21.45
N GLY A 94 -23.36 -5.93 -21.24
CA GLY A 94 -22.68 -5.08 -22.22
C GLY A 94 -23.30 -3.68 -22.43
N LYS A 95 -24.48 -3.42 -21.85
CA LYS A 95 -25.21 -2.15 -21.96
C LYS A 95 -25.27 -1.37 -20.65
N ALA A 96 -25.23 -2.08 -19.51
CA ALA A 96 -25.18 -1.45 -18.21
C ALA A 96 -23.89 -0.64 -18.04
N HIS A 97 -23.93 0.48 -17.35
CA HIS A 97 -22.81 1.40 -17.19
C HIS A 97 -22.93 2.20 -15.88
N GLY A 98 -21.83 2.84 -15.49
CA GLY A 98 -21.74 3.68 -14.31
C GLY A 98 -20.87 3.09 -13.19
N THR A 99 -20.82 3.79 -12.08
CA THR A 99 -20.03 3.44 -10.91
C THR A 99 -20.90 3.33 -9.67
N GLU A 100 -20.59 2.43 -8.76
CA GLU A 100 -21.20 2.32 -7.44
C GLU A 100 -20.16 1.91 -6.39
N VAL A 101 -20.41 2.25 -5.12
CA VAL A 101 -19.56 1.81 -4.02
C VAL A 101 -20.44 1.14 -2.96
N LEU A 102 -20.06 -0.08 -2.60
CA LEU A 102 -20.81 -0.93 -1.70
C LEU A 102 -20.28 -0.80 -0.27
N TYR A 103 -21.20 -0.88 0.70
CA TYR A 103 -20.89 -0.79 2.13
C TYR A 103 -21.86 -1.65 2.96
N VAL A 104 -21.57 -1.82 4.26
CA VAL A 104 -22.49 -2.45 5.21
C VAL A 104 -22.74 -1.58 6.44
N SER A 105 -21.71 -0.89 6.95
CA SER A 105 -21.78 -0.07 8.17
C SER A 105 -21.96 1.41 7.87
N GLU A 106 -22.45 2.19 8.84
CA GLU A 106 -22.58 3.65 8.69
C GLU A 106 -21.23 4.35 8.50
N ASN A 107 -20.15 3.83 9.11
CA ASN A 107 -18.81 4.34 8.85
C ASN A 107 -18.38 4.00 7.41
N GLY A 108 -18.68 2.80 6.91
CA GLY A 108 -18.46 2.43 5.52
C GLY A 108 -19.21 3.34 4.55
N LYS A 109 -20.47 3.68 4.85
CA LYS A 109 -21.29 4.61 4.05
C LYS A 109 -20.63 5.98 3.85
N LYS A 110 -19.97 6.51 4.90
CA LYS A 110 -19.24 7.79 4.82
C LYS A 110 -18.09 7.73 3.82
N TYR A 111 -17.29 6.64 3.85
CA TYR A 111 -16.22 6.43 2.88
C TYR A 111 -16.77 6.16 1.48
N ALA A 112 -17.79 5.32 1.36
CA ALA A 112 -18.43 4.99 0.09
C ALA A 112 -18.93 6.25 -0.63
N LYS A 113 -19.68 7.12 0.04
CA LYS A 113 -20.15 8.39 -0.54
C LYS A 113 -19.05 9.29 -1.06
N ARG A 114 -17.92 9.39 -0.34
CA ARG A 114 -16.79 10.20 -0.77
C ARG A 114 -16.10 9.62 -1.99
N VAL A 115 -15.89 8.30 -2.01
CA VAL A 115 -15.27 7.59 -3.15
C VAL A 115 -16.21 7.66 -4.37
N GLN A 116 -17.53 7.40 -4.18
CA GLN A 116 -18.53 7.50 -5.22
C GLN A 116 -18.52 8.89 -5.90
N LYS A 117 -18.62 9.96 -5.11
CA LYS A 117 -18.56 11.33 -5.62
C LYS A 117 -17.31 11.60 -6.47
N LYS A 118 -16.18 11.02 -6.10
CA LYS A 118 -14.93 11.16 -6.88
C LYS A 118 -14.97 10.37 -8.18
N LEU A 119 -15.47 9.14 -8.17
CA LEU A 119 -15.60 8.34 -9.38
C LEU A 119 -16.59 8.98 -10.36
N VAL A 120 -17.75 9.46 -9.89
CA VAL A 120 -18.71 10.22 -10.71
C VAL A 120 -18.06 11.44 -11.36
N SER A 121 -17.17 12.14 -10.65
CA SER A 121 -16.45 13.28 -11.23
C SER A 121 -15.50 12.93 -12.38
N ALA A 122 -15.24 11.64 -12.63
CA ALA A 122 -14.50 11.19 -13.83
C ALA A 122 -15.37 11.19 -15.09
N GLY A 123 -16.70 11.23 -14.94
CA GLY A 123 -17.69 11.16 -16.02
C GLY A 123 -18.49 9.85 -16.06
N PHE A 124 -18.37 8.99 -15.04
CA PHE A 124 -19.24 7.81 -14.91
C PHE A 124 -20.65 8.20 -14.48
N THR A 125 -21.64 7.45 -14.97
CA THR A 125 -23.01 7.53 -14.47
C THR A 125 -23.05 7.17 -12.98
N ASP A 126 -23.73 7.98 -12.18
CA ASP A 126 -23.89 7.74 -10.75
C ASP A 126 -24.95 6.66 -10.50
N ARG A 127 -24.55 5.57 -9.88
CA ARG A 127 -25.44 4.50 -9.42
C ARG A 127 -25.62 4.51 -7.90
N ASP A 128 -25.14 5.59 -7.24
CA ASP A 128 -25.14 5.82 -5.81
C ASP A 128 -24.34 4.75 -5.02
N VAL A 129 -24.38 4.85 -3.71
CA VAL A 129 -23.77 3.89 -2.78
C VAL A 129 -24.80 2.87 -2.33
N GLN A 130 -24.47 1.59 -2.37
CA GLN A 130 -25.39 0.49 -2.12
C GLN A 130 -25.05 -0.23 -0.82
N LYS A 131 -26.02 -0.37 0.08
CA LYS A 131 -25.87 -1.22 1.27
C LYS A 131 -26.01 -2.68 0.87
N ARG A 132 -24.98 -3.48 1.18
CA ARG A 132 -24.93 -4.93 0.90
C ARG A 132 -24.63 -5.72 2.16
N THR A 133 -25.56 -6.58 2.55
CA THR A 133 -25.48 -7.40 3.77
C THR A 133 -25.12 -8.87 3.48
N ASN A 134 -24.96 -9.23 2.21
CA ASN A 134 -24.71 -10.60 1.76
C ASN A 134 -23.28 -10.85 1.21
N LEU A 135 -22.42 -9.82 1.20
CA LEU A 135 -21.06 -9.94 0.69
C LEU A 135 -20.08 -10.24 1.83
N TYR A 136 -19.34 -11.34 1.70
CA TYR A 136 -18.46 -11.84 2.76
C TYR A 136 -17.37 -10.84 3.17
N MET A 137 -16.87 -10.02 2.23
CA MET A 137 -15.85 -9.03 2.56
C MET A 137 -16.41 -7.91 3.43
N LEU A 138 -17.64 -7.47 3.16
CA LEU A 138 -18.30 -6.39 3.92
C LEU A 138 -18.71 -6.86 5.32
N ASN A 139 -19.15 -8.12 5.45
CA ASN A 139 -19.64 -8.68 6.72
C ASN A 139 -18.59 -9.43 7.54
N GLY A 140 -17.59 -10.00 6.87
CA GLY A 140 -16.61 -10.86 7.53
C GLY A 140 -15.35 -10.14 8.01
N THR A 141 -15.14 -8.89 7.62
CA THR A 141 -14.01 -8.08 8.12
C THR A 141 -14.37 -7.39 9.43
N LYS A 142 -13.42 -7.35 10.37
CA LYS A 142 -13.56 -6.61 11.65
C LYS A 142 -13.49 -5.10 11.44
N ALA A 143 -12.75 -4.65 10.44
CA ALA A 143 -12.57 -3.23 10.13
C ALA A 143 -13.76 -2.66 9.33
N THR A 144 -13.90 -1.33 9.33
CA THR A 144 -14.78 -0.65 8.37
C THR A 144 -14.38 -1.05 6.95
N THR A 145 -15.33 -1.55 6.15
CA THR A 145 -15.04 -2.04 4.80
C THR A 145 -15.95 -1.41 3.77
N ILE A 146 -15.36 -1.05 2.62
CA ILE A 146 -16.07 -0.68 1.40
C ILE A 146 -15.58 -1.52 0.23
N MET A 147 -16.43 -1.66 -0.79
CA MET A 147 -16.08 -2.32 -2.06
C MET A 147 -16.39 -1.37 -3.20
N THR A 148 -15.43 -1.14 -4.07
CA THR A 148 -15.61 -0.27 -5.24
C THR A 148 -15.97 -1.10 -6.46
N GLU A 149 -17.13 -0.86 -7.02
CA GLU A 149 -17.52 -1.27 -8.37
C GLU A 149 -17.25 -0.07 -9.29
N SER A 150 -15.97 0.08 -9.66
CA SER A 150 -15.47 1.33 -10.23
C SER A 150 -16.12 1.68 -11.56
N PHE A 151 -16.55 0.69 -12.33
CA PHE A 151 -17.32 0.78 -13.58
C PHE A 151 -17.70 -0.61 -14.09
N PHE A 152 -18.48 -0.71 -15.18
CA PHE A 152 -18.81 -2.01 -15.79
C PHE A 152 -17.69 -2.48 -16.73
N CYS A 153 -17.12 -3.65 -16.43
CA CYS A 153 -15.99 -4.19 -17.18
C CYS A 153 -16.34 -4.57 -18.64
N ASP A 154 -17.61 -4.85 -18.91
CA ASP A 154 -18.20 -5.17 -20.21
C ASP A 154 -18.81 -3.96 -20.92
N SER A 155 -18.70 -2.74 -20.35
CA SER A 155 -19.13 -1.51 -20.96
C SER A 155 -17.97 -0.79 -21.69
N LYS A 156 -18.06 -0.71 -23.00
CA LYS A 156 -17.08 0.02 -23.84
C LYS A 156 -17.03 1.51 -23.50
N SER A 157 -18.19 2.13 -23.16
CA SER A 157 -18.26 3.54 -22.76
C SER A 157 -17.56 3.78 -21.43
N ASP A 158 -17.79 2.94 -20.44
CA ASP A 158 -17.14 3.04 -19.14
C ASP A 158 -15.64 2.80 -19.26
N TYR A 159 -15.23 1.81 -20.06
CA TYR A 159 -13.80 1.54 -20.24
C TYR A 159 -13.06 2.69 -20.93
N LYS A 160 -13.72 3.46 -21.82
CA LYS A 160 -13.11 4.71 -22.36
C LYS A 160 -12.69 5.68 -21.27
N ILE A 161 -13.49 5.79 -20.19
CA ILE A 161 -13.19 6.62 -19.01
C ILE A 161 -12.17 5.89 -18.11
N GLY A 162 -12.43 4.61 -17.83
CA GLY A 162 -11.70 3.78 -16.88
C GLY A 162 -10.30 3.37 -17.31
N LYS A 163 -9.99 3.34 -18.62
CA LYS A 163 -8.67 2.91 -19.14
C LYS A 163 -7.48 3.70 -18.55
N ASN A 164 -7.72 4.93 -18.09
CA ASN A 164 -6.72 5.69 -17.36
C ASN A 164 -6.67 5.26 -15.88
N VAL A 165 -6.06 4.10 -15.63
CA VAL A 165 -5.94 3.51 -14.29
C VAL A 165 -5.32 4.48 -13.26
N ASN A 166 -4.43 5.40 -13.67
CA ASN A 166 -3.87 6.40 -12.76
C ASN A 166 -4.93 7.40 -12.29
N LYS A 167 -5.79 7.88 -13.22
CA LYS A 167 -6.88 8.80 -12.89
C LYS A 167 -7.84 8.15 -11.89
N ILE A 168 -8.29 6.92 -12.17
CA ILE A 168 -9.22 6.19 -11.29
C ILE A 168 -8.61 5.94 -9.92
N ALA A 169 -7.36 5.47 -9.87
CA ALA A 169 -6.65 5.24 -8.61
C ALA A 169 -6.53 6.50 -7.75
N LYS A 170 -6.22 7.64 -8.38
CA LYS A 170 -6.14 8.92 -7.69
C LYS A 170 -7.49 9.33 -7.12
N LEU A 171 -8.57 9.19 -7.87
CA LEU A 171 -9.93 9.53 -7.43
C LEU A 171 -10.38 8.68 -6.24
N ILE A 172 -10.11 7.36 -6.27
CA ILE A 172 -10.40 6.47 -5.13
C ILE A 172 -9.60 6.93 -3.90
N ALA A 173 -8.31 7.17 -4.03
CA ALA A 173 -7.47 7.63 -2.93
C ALA A 173 -7.94 9.00 -2.39
N GLU A 174 -8.30 9.94 -3.26
CA GLU A 174 -8.87 11.25 -2.86
C GLU A 174 -10.19 11.11 -2.10
N GLY A 175 -11.04 10.17 -2.51
CA GLY A 175 -12.30 9.86 -1.79
C GLY A 175 -12.01 9.29 -0.39
N ILE A 176 -11.06 8.38 -0.27
CA ILE A 176 -10.62 7.81 1.01
C ILE A 176 -10.08 8.90 1.93
N CYS A 177 -9.16 9.74 1.43
CA CYS A 177 -8.51 10.81 2.20
C CYS A 177 -9.39 12.05 2.41
N ASN A 178 -10.52 12.16 1.70
CA ASN A 178 -11.41 13.33 1.68
C ASN A 178 -10.70 14.65 1.32
N LYS A 179 -9.72 14.60 0.43
CA LYS A 179 -8.97 15.78 -0.05
C LYS A 179 -8.39 15.53 -1.45
N LYS A 180 -7.96 16.60 -2.14
CA LYS A 180 -7.19 16.48 -3.38
C LYS A 180 -5.77 15.98 -3.08
N LEU A 181 -5.29 15.03 -3.87
CA LEU A 181 -3.93 14.52 -3.79
C LEU A 181 -3.08 15.03 -4.96
N GLY A 182 -1.80 15.27 -4.71
CA GLY A 182 -0.83 15.56 -5.76
C GLY A 182 -0.62 14.38 -6.72
N THR A 183 0.18 14.54 -7.77
CA THR A 183 0.65 13.39 -8.55
C THR A 183 1.60 12.57 -7.68
N ALA A 184 1.54 11.23 -7.78
CA ALA A 184 2.36 10.33 -6.95
C ALA A 184 3.89 10.58 -7.11
N THR A 185 4.31 11.24 -8.19
CA THR A 185 5.69 11.71 -8.43
C THR A 185 6.03 12.96 -7.63
N LYS A 186 5.11 13.96 -7.57
CA LYS A 186 5.35 15.20 -6.78
C LYS A 186 5.35 14.94 -5.27
N ALA A 187 4.56 13.94 -4.80
CA ALA A 187 4.57 13.55 -3.40
C ALA A 187 5.89 12.87 -2.99
N LYS A 188 6.52 12.08 -3.88
CA LYS A 188 7.88 11.55 -3.63
C LYS A 188 8.94 12.65 -3.55
N GLU A 189 8.81 13.71 -4.34
CA GLU A 189 9.70 14.87 -4.27
C GLU A 189 9.40 15.75 -3.04
N ALA A 190 8.13 15.97 -2.70
CA ALA A 190 7.74 16.70 -1.48
C ALA A 190 8.14 15.92 -0.22
N VAL A 191 7.98 14.59 -0.20
CA VAL A 191 8.48 13.73 0.90
C VAL A 191 10.01 13.71 0.90
N LYS A 192 10.69 13.66 -0.26
CA LYS A 192 12.15 13.82 -0.32
C LYS A 192 12.60 15.21 0.15
N THR A 193 11.84 16.25 -0.16
CA THR A 193 12.15 17.64 0.27
C THR A 193 11.77 17.86 1.72
N ALA A 194 10.66 17.31 2.20
CA ALA A 194 10.29 17.34 3.62
C ALA A 194 11.19 16.44 4.47
N VAL A 195 11.57 15.26 3.98
CA VAL A 195 12.60 14.40 4.59
C VAL A 195 13.96 15.07 4.56
N LYS A 196 14.30 15.87 3.51
CA LYS A 196 15.49 16.73 3.50
C LYS A 196 15.40 17.91 4.49
N LYS A 197 14.19 18.37 4.83
CA LYS A 197 13.97 19.47 5.81
C LYS A 197 13.83 18.97 7.26
N VAL A 198 13.59 17.66 7.45
CA VAL A 198 13.65 16.92 8.71
C VAL A 198 14.86 15.98 8.71
N THR A 199 15.91 16.29 7.97
CA THR A 199 17.20 15.69 8.24
C THR A 199 17.67 16.25 9.59
N LYS A 200 17.34 15.51 10.64
CA LYS A 200 18.12 15.50 11.87
C LYS A 200 19.57 15.59 11.44
N ALA A 201 20.24 16.68 11.79
CA ALA A 201 21.63 16.90 11.39
C ALA A 201 22.37 15.56 11.56
N THR A 202 22.97 15.06 10.48
CA THR A 202 23.67 13.77 10.54
C THR A 202 24.76 13.91 11.60
N VAL A 203 24.56 13.24 12.72
CA VAL A 203 25.49 13.32 13.82
C VAL A 203 26.71 12.48 13.46
N TYR A 204 27.87 13.07 13.47
CA TYR A 204 29.12 12.38 13.26
C TYR A 204 29.90 12.30 14.56
N ALA A 205 30.62 11.18 14.74
CA ALA A 205 31.61 11.04 15.79
C ALA A 205 33.00 10.82 15.19
N LYS A 206 34.04 11.26 15.87
CA LYS A 206 35.43 11.01 15.50
C LYS A 206 35.94 9.78 16.26
N VAL A 207 36.61 8.86 15.57
CA VAL A 207 37.25 7.69 16.20
C VAL A 207 38.49 8.11 16.95
N VAL A 208 38.55 7.77 18.25
CA VAL A 208 39.62 8.19 19.21
C VAL A 208 40.35 6.99 19.83
N THR A 209 40.48 5.90 19.07
CA THR A 209 41.31 4.76 19.49
C THR A 209 42.82 5.18 19.59
N LYS A 210 43.58 4.54 20.49
CA LYS A 210 45.03 4.86 20.68
C LYS A 210 45.85 4.45 19.47
N SER A 211 45.79 3.18 19.03
CA SER A 211 46.57 2.61 17.92
C SER A 211 45.67 1.99 16.86
N ASP A 212 44.77 1.09 17.24
CA ASP A 212 44.08 0.19 16.33
C ASP A 212 42.82 0.82 15.72
N PRO A 213 42.33 0.31 14.57
CA PRO A 213 41.04 0.71 14.03
C PRO A 213 39.91 0.28 14.96
N LEU A 214 38.81 1.10 15.00
CA LEU A 214 37.64 0.75 15.74
C LEU A 214 36.84 -0.32 14.98
N MET A 215 36.48 -1.40 15.65
CA MET A 215 35.71 -2.49 15.06
C MET A 215 34.23 -2.14 14.94
N ILE A 216 33.62 -2.52 13.81
CA ILE A 216 32.16 -2.54 13.63
C ILE A 216 31.74 -4.01 13.80
N ARG A 217 30.76 -4.23 14.68
CA ARG A 217 30.21 -5.56 14.98
C ARG A 217 28.76 -5.65 14.55
N ASN A 218 28.28 -6.85 14.25
CA ASN A 218 26.90 -7.06 13.79
C ASN A 218 25.85 -6.83 14.89
N SER A 219 26.24 -6.92 16.18
CA SER A 219 25.39 -6.63 17.35
C SER A 219 26.16 -5.91 18.45
N ALA A 220 25.42 -5.31 19.40
CA ALA A 220 25.97 -4.51 20.50
C ALA A 220 26.62 -5.38 21.59
N ASN A 221 27.58 -6.21 21.22
CA ASN A 221 28.25 -7.18 22.08
C ASN A 221 29.70 -7.38 21.64
N ARG A 222 30.63 -7.54 22.63
CA ARG A 222 32.08 -7.70 22.39
C ARG A 222 32.43 -9.02 21.72
N SER A 223 31.67 -10.08 21.95
CA SER A 223 31.86 -11.41 21.33
C SER A 223 31.23 -11.55 19.95
N SER A 224 30.42 -10.58 19.51
CA SER A 224 29.76 -10.66 18.22
C SER A 224 30.74 -10.47 17.06
N LYS A 225 30.39 -11.05 15.89
CA LYS A 225 31.21 -11.03 14.67
C LYS A 225 31.59 -9.59 14.26
N VAL A 226 32.88 -9.40 13.98
CA VAL A 226 33.37 -8.16 13.36
C VAL A 226 33.02 -8.16 11.89
N ILE A 227 32.32 -7.11 11.45
CA ILE A 227 31.82 -6.94 10.07
C ILE A 227 32.49 -5.77 9.35
N GLY A 228 33.31 -4.98 10.05
CA GLY A 228 34.03 -3.86 9.46
C GLY A 228 35.02 -3.23 10.45
N LYS A 229 35.87 -2.33 9.93
CA LYS A 229 36.88 -1.59 10.67
C LYS A 229 36.83 -0.11 10.28
N ILE A 230 36.96 0.80 11.26
CA ILE A 230 37.01 2.26 11.05
C ILE A 230 38.43 2.73 11.45
N PRO A 231 39.20 3.32 10.55
CA PRO A 231 40.55 3.80 10.88
C PRO A 231 40.50 4.86 11.99
N LYS A 232 41.57 4.93 12.79
CA LYS A 232 41.79 5.98 13.78
C LYS A 232 41.60 7.38 13.15
N LYS A 233 41.08 8.32 13.92
CA LYS A 233 40.79 9.70 13.51
C LYS A 233 39.72 9.86 12.43
N SER A 234 39.17 8.79 11.86
CA SER A 234 38.10 8.85 10.87
C SER A 234 36.80 9.40 11.46
N LYS A 235 36.01 10.08 10.62
CA LYS A 235 34.64 10.52 10.91
C LYS A 235 33.67 9.40 10.56
N VAL A 236 32.74 9.09 11.47
CA VAL A 236 31.76 8.02 11.31
C VAL A 236 30.36 8.55 11.57
N GLU A 237 29.39 8.16 10.75
CA GLU A 237 27.99 8.51 10.90
C GLU A 237 27.40 7.77 12.11
N VAL A 238 26.74 8.51 12.99
CA VAL A 238 26.06 7.99 14.20
C VAL A 238 24.59 7.83 13.91
N LEU A 239 24.13 6.59 13.84
CA LEU A 239 22.71 6.28 13.59
C LEU A 239 21.90 6.26 14.90
N LYS A 240 22.49 5.75 16.00
CA LYS A 240 21.87 5.75 17.34
C LYS A 240 22.96 5.70 18.41
N LYS A 241 23.12 6.78 19.17
CA LYS A 241 24.04 6.82 20.32
C LYS A 241 23.50 5.96 21.46
N GLY A 242 24.35 5.13 22.03
CA GLY A 242 24.07 4.35 23.24
C GLY A 242 25.18 4.58 24.28
N SER A 243 24.95 4.18 25.53
CA SER A 243 25.93 4.34 26.63
C SER A 243 27.19 3.51 26.40
N THR A 244 27.05 2.22 26.08
CA THR A 244 28.15 1.28 25.90
C THR A 244 28.44 1.01 24.41
N TRP A 245 27.41 0.88 23.58
CA TRP A 245 27.47 0.59 22.16
C TRP A 245 26.67 1.61 21.35
N THR A 246 27.30 2.17 20.33
CA THR A 246 26.69 3.11 19.39
C THR A 246 26.50 2.44 18.05
N LYS A 247 25.28 2.52 17.47
CA LYS A 247 25.03 2.08 16.09
C LYS A 247 25.61 3.10 15.12
N VAL A 248 26.52 2.67 14.29
CA VAL A 248 27.27 3.54 13.36
C VAL A 248 27.18 3.03 11.94
N LYS A 249 27.41 3.94 10.97
CA LYS A 249 27.61 3.61 9.56
C LYS A 249 28.92 4.21 9.07
N TYR A 250 29.78 3.37 8.50
CA TYR A 250 31.04 3.78 7.90
C TYR A 250 31.16 3.16 6.51
N LYS A 251 31.26 3.99 5.46
CA LYS A 251 31.14 3.55 4.05
C LYS A 251 29.81 2.76 3.86
N SER A 252 29.89 1.55 3.36
CA SER A 252 28.73 0.67 3.15
C SER A 252 28.36 -0.21 4.36
N VAL A 253 29.18 -0.20 5.42
CA VAL A 253 29.01 -1.09 6.59
C VAL A 253 28.22 -0.39 7.69
N THR A 254 27.14 -1.02 8.16
CA THR A 254 26.33 -0.57 9.31
C THR A 254 26.39 -1.62 10.41
N GLY A 255 26.69 -1.19 11.65
CA GLY A 255 26.76 -2.08 12.80
C GLY A 255 27.00 -1.32 14.09
N TYR A 256 27.60 -1.97 15.07
CA TYR A 256 27.82 -1.43 16.41
C TYR A 256 29.30 -1.28 16.72
N SER A 257 29.65 -0.11 17.28
CA SER A 257 31.01 0.18 17.78
C SER A 257 30.95 0.62 19.23
N ALA A 258 32.00 0.36 20.02
CA ALA A 258 32.05 0.72 21.41
C ALA A 258 32.07 2.26 21.58
N THR A 259 31.12 2.79 22.32
CA THR A 259 30.87 4.24 22.46
C THR A 259 32.08 4.98 23.03
N ARG A 260 32.85 4.36 23.93
CA ARG A 260 34.05 4.96 24.57
C ARG A 260 35.16 5.35 23.57
N TYR A 261 35.11 4.83 22.35
CA TYR A 261 36.08 5.18 21.31
C TYR A 261 35.54 6.15 20.27
N LEU A 262 34.42 6.80 20.58
CA LEU A 262 33.76 7.80 19.73
C LEU A 262 33.67 9.14 20.46
N LYS A 263 34.27 10.18 19.88
CA LYS A 263 34.12 11.57 20.33
C LYS A 263 33.04 12.24 19.47
N PHE A 264 31.91 12.62 20.11
CA PHE A 264 30.74 13.24 19.48
C PHE A 264 30.92 14.75 19.38
#